data_f2a02365149a2c0b54911786006d66e6
#
_entry.id   f2a02365149a2c0b54911786006d66e6
#
_cell.length_a   1.000
_cell.length_b   1.000
_cell.length_c   1.000
_cell.angle_alpha   90.00
_cell.angle_beta   90.00
_cell.angle_gamma   90.00
#
_symmetry.space_group_name_H-M   'P 1'
#
loop_
_entity.id
_entity.type
_entity.pdbx_description
1 polymer ?
#
loop_
_entity_poly.entity_id
_entity_poly.type
_entity_poly.pdbx_seq_one_letter_code
_entity_poly.pdbx_strand_id
1 'polypeptide(L)'
;MAEAEAELKSRILRLLEEDREFRLSVAGLVGFREVLERLEEHNRRFEEHARMLNGLDLKIEALGSRWGIFSEQAFREGMKSIVEQYFGGEVERWITDDEEGIVFGHPSKVEVDLIVKDGEHILIEIKSSIHKSDVSKLFKEGILYEKVKGVKPKLAIISPFVEPDAKEEAAFHGIPVFTRISLK
;
A
#
# COMPACT_ATOMS: atom_id res chain seq x y z
N MET A 1 63.46 -20.24 -6.93
CA MET A 1 62.05 -20.69 -6.73
C MET A 1 61.06 -19.53 -6.87
N ALA A 2 61.21 -18.40 -6.18
CA ALA A 2 60.28 -17.26 -6.29
C ALA A 2 60.22 -16.62 -7.70
N GLU A 3 61.34 -16.57 -8.42
CA GLU A 3 61.42 -16.00 -9.78
C GLU A 3 60.70 -16.87 -10.81
N ALA A 4 60.85 -18.19 -10.74
CA ALA A 4 60.14 -19.14 -11.60
C ALA A 4 58.59 -19.14 -11.35
N GLU A 5 58.18 -18.90 -10.11
CA GLU A 5 56.76 -18.79 -9.74
C GLU A 5 56.14 -17.49 -10.26
N ALA A 6 56.90 -16.38 -10.19
CA ALA A 6 56.43 -15.09 -10.75
C ALA A 6 56.33 -15.14 -12.28
N GLU A 7 57.28 -15.80 -12.96
CA GLU A 7 57.24 -15.98 -14.41
C GLU A 7 56.05 -16.86 -14.84
N LEU A 8 55.78 -17.96 -14.11
CA LEU A 8 54.61 -18.81 -14.36
C LEU A 8 53.28 -18.06 -14.18
N LYS A 9 53.14 -17.28 -13.11
CA LYS A 9 51.98 -16.44 -12.88
C LYS A 9 51.73 -15.44 -14.02
N SER A 10 52.83 -14.76 -14.44
CA SER A 10 52.74 -13.81 -15.55
C SER A 10 52.35 -14.47 -16.85
N ARG A 11 52.81 -15.69 -17.12
CA ARG A 11 52.47 -16.46 -18.31
C ARG A 11 51.01 -16.94 -18.29
N ILE A 12 50.53 -17.39 -17.13
CA ILE A 12 49.11 -17.78 -16.95
C ILE A 12 48.19 -16.58 -17.17
N LEU A 13 48.52 -15.43 -16.57
CA LEU A 13 47.73 -14.20 -16.76
C LEU A 13 47.64 -13.79 -18.22
N ARG A 14 48.76 -13.81 -18.95
CA ARG A 14 48.78 -13.51 -20.36
C ARG A 14 47.93 -14.48 -21.18
N LEU A 15 48.00 -15.79 -20.89
CA LEU A 15 47.14 -16.78 -21.54
C LEU A 15 45.65 -16.56 -21.26
N LEU A 16 45.28 -16.16 -20.03
CA LEU A 16 43.92 -15.81 -19.67
C LEU A 16 43.41 -14.54 -20.38
N GLU A 17 44.28 -13.60 -20.71
CA GLU A 17 43.93 -12.36 -21.43
C GLU A 17 43.86 -12.58 -22.93
N GLU A 18 44.83 -13.25 -23.52
CA GLU A 18 45.03 -13.34 -24.98
C GLU A 18 44.35 -14.58 -25.60
N ASP A 19 44.28 -15.70 -24.85
CA ASP A 19 43.74 -16.97 -25.36
C ASP A 19 42.32 -17.23 -24.81
N ARG A 20 41.32 -17.07 -25.69
CA ARG A 20 39.94 -17.31 -25.36
C ARG A 20 39.63 -18.76 -24.98
N GLU A 21 40.26 -19.72 -25.67
CA GLU A 21 40.02 -21.15 -25.45
C GLU A 21 40.59 -21.60 -24.10
N PHE A 22 41.81 -21.16 -23.77
CA PHE A 22 42.41 -21.39 -22.47
C PHE A 22 41.60 -20.79 -21.34
N ARG A 23 41.12 -19.55 -21.49
CA ARG A 23 40.25 -18.87 -20.52
C ARG A 23 38.96 -19.63 -20.25
N LEU A 24 38.25 -20.10 -21.28
CA LEU A 24 37.05 -20.88 -21.15
C LEU A 24 37.30 -22.26 -20.51
N SER A 25 38.42 -22.89 -20.82
CA SER A 25 38.82 -24.15 -20.21
C SER A 25 39.09 -24.00 -18.71
N VAL A 26 39.81 -22.96 -18.34
CA VAL A 26 40.08 -22.64 -16.93
C VAL A 26 38.78 -22.29 -16.20
N ALA A 27 37.92 -21.48 -16.81
CA ALA A 27 36.61 -21.11 -16.23
C ALA A 27 35.74 -22.37 -15.99
N GLY A 28 35.76 -23.33 -16.92
CA GLY A 28 35.09 -24.62 -16.73
C GLY A 28 35.64 -25.45 -15.58
N LEU A 29 36.98 -25.45 -15.42
CA LEU A 29 37.64 -26.18 -14.34
C LEU A 29 37.41 -25.57 -12.94
N VAL A 30 37.17 -24.26 -12.86
CA VAL A 30 36.93 -23.53 -11.59
C VAL A 30 35.44 -23.53 -11.18
N GLY A 31 34.59 -24.32 -11.82
CA GLY A 31 33.16 -24.41 -11.48
C GLY A 31 32.30 -23.25 -11.99
N PHE A 32 32.83 -22.37 -12.84
CA PHE A 32 32.07 -21.25 -13.42
C PHE A 32 30.85 -21.73 -14.22
N ARG A 33 30.93 -22.92 -14.79
CA ARG A 33 29.84 -23.57 -15.51
C ARG A 33 28.65 -23.86 -14.60
N GLU A 34 28.92 -24.40 -13.42
CA GLU A 34 27.86 -24.70 -12.43
C GLU A 34 27.18 -23.42 -11.91
N VAL A 35 27.94 -22.33 -11.78
CA VAL A 35 27.40 -21.02 -11.39
C VAL A 35 26.49 -20.46 -12.46
N LEU A 36 26.86 -20.58 -13.74
CA LEU A 36 26.01 -20.15 -14.85
C LEU A 36 24.72 -20.96 -14.95
N GLU A 37 24.81 -22.29 -14.82
CA GLU A 37 23.63 -23.19 -14.81
C GLU A 37 22.66 -22.85 -13.66
N ARG A 38 23.19 -22.55 -12.45
CA ARG A 38 22.37 -22.09 -11.33
C ARG A 38 21.75 -20.73 -11.57
N LEU A 39 22.44 -19.79 -12.21
CA LEU A 39 21.92 -18.49 -12.56
C LEU A 39 20.77 -18.60 -13.57
N GLU A 40 20.90 -19.46 -14.59
CA GLU A 40 19.84 -19.72 -15.57
C GLU A 40 18.60 -20.34 -14.90
N GLU A 41 18.80 -21.28 -13.98
CA GLU A 41 17.70 -21.86 -13.21
C GLU A 41 17.04 -20.83 -12.29
N HIS A 42 17.81 -19.97 -11.63
CA HIS A 42 17.25 -18.87 -10.83
C HIS A 42 16.44 -17.91 -11.68
N ASN A 43 16.90 -17.52 -12.87
CA ASN A 43 16.17 -16.65 -13.78
C ASN A 43 14.84 -17.29 -14.20
N ARG A 44 14.84 -18.58 -14.54
CA ARG A 44 13.61 -19.30 -14.88
C ARG A 44 12.61 -19.30 -13.73
N ARG A 45 13.05 -19.58 -12.49
CA ARG A 45 12.19 -19.52 -11.30
C ARG A 45 11.66 -18.11 -11.03
N PHE A 46 12.46 -17.10 -11.28
CA PHE A 46 12.04 -15.70 -11.15
C PHE A 46 10.93 -15.35 -12.13
N GLU A 47 11.04 -15.80 -13.38
CA GLU A 47 9.98 -15.63 -14.39
C GLU A 47 8.70 -16.39 -14.03
N GLU A 48 8.82 -17.60 -13.51
CA GLU A 48 7.67 -18.40 -13.03
C GLU A 48 6.97 -17.71 -11.86
N HIS A 49 7.72 -17.19 -10.89
CA HIS A 49 7.17 -16.43 -9.77
C HIS A 49 6.48 -15.15 -10.23
N ALA A 50 7.07 -14.40 -11.17
CA ALA A 50 6.47 -13.20 -11.73
C ALA A 50 5.13 -13.51 -12.43
N ARG A 51 5.05 -14.61 -13.19
CA ARG A 51 3.79 -15.06 -13.82
C ARG A 51 2.75 -15.47 -12.79
N MET A 52 3.14 -16.16 -11.70
CA MET A 52 2.23 -16.53 -10.62
C MET A 52 1.69 -15.31 -9.89
N LEU A 53 2.52 -14.30 -9.59
CA LEU A 53 2.12 -13.06 -8.94
C LEU A 53 1.13 -12.28 -9.82
N ASN A 54 1.41 -12.11 -11.12
CA ASN A 54 0.49 -11.48 -12.05
C ASN A 54 -0.85 -12.24 -12.14
N GLY A 55 -0.82 -13.57 -12.07
CA GLY A 55 -2.03 -14.40 -12.04
C GLY A 55 -2.84 -14.24 -10.75
N LEU A 56 -2.20 -13.97 -9.63
CA LEU A 56 -2.86 -13.67 -8.36
C LEU A 56 -3.51 -12.28 -8.39
N ASP A 57 -2.81 -11.26 -8.92
CA ASP A 57 -3.35 -9.91 -9.07
C ASP A 57 -4.63 -9.91 -9.90
N LEU A 58 -4.64 -10.59 -11.06
CA LEU A 58 -5.84 -10.74 -11.89
C LEU A 58 -7.00 -11.44 -11.16
N LYS A 59 -6.71 -12.44 -10.32
CA LYS A 59 -7.74 -13.12 -9.52
C LYS A 59 -8.28 -12.23 -8.41
N ILE A 60 -7.42 -11.44 -7.77
CA ILE A 60 -7.81 -10.46 -6.75
C ILE A 60 -8.67 -9.35 -7.37
N GLU A 61 -8.28 -8.83 -8.53
CA GLU A 61 -9.10 -7.86 -9.27
C GLU A 61 -10.46 -8.41 -9.68
N ALA A 62 -10.50 -9.66 -10.18
CA ALA A 62 -11.74 -10.32 -10.54
C ALA A 62 -12.67 -10.58 -9.34
N LEU A 63 -12.10 -10.88 -8.17
CA LEU A 63 -12.83 -10.95 -6.91
C LEU A 63 -13.29 -9.57 -6.46
N GLY A 64 -12.41 -8.56 -6.50
CA GLY A 64 -12.71 -7.18 -6.13
C GLY A 64 -13.85 -6.58 -6.95
N SER A 65 -13.86 -6.79 -8.26
CA SER A 65 -14.91 -6.29 -9.15
C SER A 65 -16.28 -6.97 -8.94
N ARG A 66 -16.30 -8.22 -8.49
CA ARG A 66 -17.55 -8.96 -8.18
C ARG A 66 -18.13 -8.66 -6.81
N TRP A 67 -17.29 -8.35 -5.82
CA TRP A 67 -17.66 -8.24 -4.41
C TRP A 67 -17.45 -6.82 -3.85
N GLY A 68 -16.81 -5.92 -4.60
CA GLY A 68 -16.33 -4.63 -4.12
C GLY A 68 -17.38 -3.78 -3.42
N ILE A 69 -18.54 -3.58 -4.02
CA ILE A 69 -19.62 -2.72 -3.44
C ILE A 69 -20.27 -3.42 -2.25
N PHE A 70 -20.57 -4.72 -2.37
CA PHE A 70 -21.19 -5.47 -1.28
C PHE A 70 -20.24 -5.73 -0.11
N SER A 71 -18.95 -5.93 -0.38
CA SER A 71 -17.96 -6.15 0.66
C SER A 71 -17.66 -4.87 1.45
N GLU A 72 -17.66 -3.71 0.79
CA GLU A 72 -17.39 -2.43 1.44
C GLU A 72 -18.53 -2.04 2.39
N GLN A 73 -19.77 -2.20 1.96
CA GLN A 73 -20.93 -1.96 2.82
C GLN A 73 -20.97 -2.94 4.00
N ALA A 74 -20.73 -4.23 3.76
CA ALA A 74 -20.66 -5.24 4.81
C ALA A 74 -19.50 -4.99 5.79
N PHE A 75 -18.36 -4.52 5.29
CA PHE A 75 -17.22 -4.12 6.12
C PHE A 75 -17.61 -2.94 7.02
N ARG A 76 -18.19 -1.89 6.44
CA ARG A 76 -18.65 -0.70 7.18
C ARG A 76 -19.67 -1.06 8.27
N GLU A 77 -20.69 -1.85 7.92
CA GLU A 77 -21.71 -2.31 8.89
C GLU A 77 -21.10 -3.19 9.99
N GLY A 78 -20.21 -4.11 9.64
CA GLY A 78 -19.50 -4.95 10.61
C GLY A 78 -18.59 -4.16 11.54
N MET A 79 -17.97 -3.09 11.04
CA MET A 79 -17.10 -2.22 11.84
C MET A 79 -17.89 -1.23 12.70
N LYS A 80 -19.14 -0.90 12.34
CA LYS A 80 -19.94 0.13 13.02
C LYS A 80 -20.01 -0.08 14.53
N SER A 81 -20.38 -1.27 15.00
CA SER A 81 -20.51 -1.55 16.43
C SER A 81 -19.17 -1.47 17.18
N ILE A 82 -18.08 -1.85 16.53
CA ILE A 82 -16.72 -1.77 17.09
C ILE A 82 -16.29 -0.30 17.24
N VAL A 83 -16.60 0.51 16.23
CA VAL A 83 -16.32 1.95 16.19
C VAL A 83 -17.13 2.67 17.26
N GLU A 84 -18.43 2.38 17.36
CA GLU A 84 -19.30 2.94 18.39
C GLU A 84 -18.80 2.62 19.80
N GLN A 85 -18.37 1.40 20.04
CA GLN A 85 -17.82 1.00 21.33
C GLN A 85 -16.47 1.69 21.63
N TYR A 86 -15.61 1.84 20.62
CA TYR A 86 -14.29 2.46 20.78
C TYR A 86 -14.40 3.96 21.06
N PHE A 87 -15.20 4.68 20.28
CA PHE A 87 -15.39 6.13 20.43
C PHE A 87 -16.46 6.47 21.48
N GLY A 88 -17.30 5.50 21.83
CA GLY A 88 -18.32 5.64 22.88
C GLY A 88 -19.52 6.50 22.49
N GLY A 89 -19.90 6.50 21.22
CA GLY A 89 -21.07 7.18 20.65
C GLY A 89 -21.62 6.39 19.47
N GLU A 90 -22.87 6.65 19.09
CA GLU A 90 -23.48 6.03 17.92
C GLU A 90 -22.93 6.64 16.63
N VAL A 91 -22.73 5.80 15.62
CA VAL A 91 -22.36 6.25 14.25
C VAL A 91 -23.63 6.65 13.51
N GLU A 92 -23.74 7.93 13.25
CA GLU A 92 -24.79 8.51 12.45
C GLU A 92 -24.26 8.89 11.05
N ARG A 93 -25.16 9.01 10.08
CA ARG A 93 -24.83 9.49 8.76
C ARG A 93 -25.20 10.95 8.62
N TRP A 94 -24.20 11.81 8.49
CA TRP A 94 -24.42 13.21 8.19
C TRP A 94 -24.48 13.41 6.67
N ILE A 95 -25.57 14.05 6.22
CA ILE A 95 -25.82 14.30 4.81
C ILE A 95 -26.11 15.80 4.64
N THR A 96 -25.46 16.42 3.64
CA THR A 96 -25.67 17.83 3.28
C THR A 96 -25.46 18.05 1.79
N ASP A 97 -26.01 19.16 1.28
CA ASP A 97 -25.72 19.63 -0.08
C ASP A 97 -24.52 20.60 -0.03
N ASP A 98 -23.48 20.30 -0.80
CA ASP A 98 -22.31 21.15 -1.00
C ASP A 98 -22.52 22.02 -2.21
N GLU A 99 -23.22 23.15 -2.03
CA GLU A 99 -23.56 24.07 -3.12
C GLU A 99 -22.35 24.75 -3.74
N GLU A 100 -21.27 24.90 -2.97
CA GLU A 100 -20.04 25.56 -3.41
C GLU A 100 -19.01 24.59 -4.03
N GLY A 101 -19.24 23.29 -3.92
CA GLY A 101 -18.33 22.27 -4.46
C GLY A 101 -17.01 22.16 -3.70
N ILE A 102 -17.03 22.37 -2.38
CA ILE A 102 -15.84 22.28 -1.51
C ILE A 102 -15.20 20.90 -1.60
N VAL A 103 -16.02 19.84 -1.58
CA VAL A 103 -15.52 18.46 -1.54
C VAL A 103 -15.09 17.98 -2.92
N PHE A 104 -15.98 18.09 -3.92
CA PHE A 104 -15.75 17.51 -5.25
C PHE A 104 -15.40 18.53 -6.35
N GLY A 105 -15.37 19.83 -6.04
CA GLY A 105 -15.12 20.89 -7.01
C GLY A 105 -16.34 21.29 -7.84
N HIS A 106 -17.51 20.75 -7.55
CA HIS A 106 -18.81 21.08 -8.13
C HIS A 106 -19.92 20.84 -7.11
N PRO A 107 -21.10 21.49 -7.25
CA PRO A 107 -22.23 21.25 -6.37
C PRO A 107 -22.62 19.78 -6.34
N SER A 108 -22.73 19.21 -5.13
CA SER A 108 -22.99 17.79 -4.95
C SER A 108 -23.52 17.49 -3.56
N LYS A 109 -24.17 16.34 -3.43
CA LYS A 109 -24.57 15.80 -2.14
C LYS A 109 -23.37 15.11 -1.49
N VAL A 110 -23.08 15.47 -0.25
CA VAL A 110 -22.00 14.91 0.55
C VAL A 110 -22.55 14.11 1.71
N GLU A 111 -21.93 12.98 1.97
CA GLU A 111 -22.33 12.01 2.97
C GLU A 111 -21.09 11.47 3.68
N VAL A 112 -21.06 11.57 5.02
CA VAL A 112 -19.95 11.10 5.84
C VAL A 112 -20.46 10.53 7.16
N ASP A 113 -19.76 9.54 7.72
CA ASP A 113 -20.07 8.97 9.01
C ASP A 113 -19.64 9.93 10.13
N LEU A 114 -20.50 10.17 11.10
CA LEU A 114 -20.34 11.11 12.20
C LEU A 114 -20.62 10.42 13.53
N ILE A 115 -19.78 10.69 14.51
CA ILE A 115 -20.04 10.41 15.92
C ILE A 115 -20.11 11.73 16.68
N VAL A 116 -21.16 11.90 17.49
CA VAL A 116 -21.27 13.02 18.43
C VAL A 116 -21.27 12.47 19.85
N LYS A 117 -20.29 12.88 20.63
CA LYS A 117 -20.18 12.50 22.03
C LYS A 117 -19.71 13.67 22.89
N ASP A 118 -20.43 13.95 23.96
CA ASP A 118 -20.07 15.00 24.94
C ASP A 118 -19.74 16.37 24.30
N GLY A 119 -20.42 16.70 23.19
CA GLY A 119 -20.18 17.91 22.41
C GLY A 119 -18.99 17.85 21.46
N GLU A 120 -18.25 16.76 21.39
CA GLU A 120 -17.24 16.51 20.37
C GLU A 120 -17.89 15.87 19.12
N HIS A 121 -17.54 16.39 17.97
CA HIS A 121 -17.98 15.89 16.66
C HIS A 121 -16.80 15.22 15.97
N ILE A 122 -16.95 13.97 15.54
CA ILE A 122 -15.89 13.19 14.89
C ILE A 122 -16.42 12.68 13.57
N LEU A 123 -15.86 13.14 12.45
CA LEU A 123 -16.12 12.58 11.13
C LEU A 123 -15.19 11.38 10.90
N ILE A 124 -15.75 10.30 10.41
CA ILE A 124 -15.03 9.03 10.28
C ILE A 124 -15.19 8.48 8.86
N GLU A 125 -14.08 8.12 8.24
CA GLU A 125 -14.07 7.29 7.04
C GLU A 125 -13.79 5.85 7.43
N ILE A 126 -14.77 4.96 7.18
CA ILE A 126 -14.66 3.51 7.43
C ILE A 126 -14.62 2.80 6.09
N LYS A 127 -13.47 2.23 5.73
CA LYS A 127 -13.27 1.62 4.43
C LYS A 127 -12.26 0.48 4.49
N SER A 128 -12.45 -0.56 3.69
CA SER A 128 -11.55 -1.74 3.66
C SER A 128 -10.15 -1.40 3.14
N SER A 129 -10.05 -0.40 2.26
CA SER A 129 -8.81 0.14 1.72
C SER A 129 -8.89 1.65 1.57
N ILE A 130 -7.86 2.38 1.99
CA ILE A 130 -7.78 3.84 1.92
C ILE A 130 -6.70 4.26 0.92
N HIS A 131 -7.10 5.11 -0.01
CA HIS A 131 -6.26 5.81 -0.98
C HIS A 131 -6.05 7.26 -0.55
N LYS A 132 -5.06 7.93 -1.14
CA LYS A 132 -4.79 9.35 -0.90
C LYS A 132 -6.02 10.24 -1.14
N SER A 133 -6.82 9.92 -2.16
CA SER A 133 -8.06 10.63 -2.48
C SER A 133 -9.10 10.57 -1.36
N ASP A 134 -9.20 9.45 -0.63
CA ASP A 134 -10.14 9.29 0.49
C ASP A 134 -9.76 10.21 1.65
N VAL A 135 -8.46 10.32 1.94
CA VAL A 135 -7.94 11.23 2.98
C VAL A 135 -8.25 12.69 2.62
N SER A 136 -7.93 13.09 1.39
CA SER A 136 -8.19 14.45 0.91
C SER A 136 -9.68 14.78 0.89
N LYS A 137 -10.53 13.78 0.58
CA LYS A 137 -12.00 13.91 0.64
C LYS A 137 -12.46 14.15 2.07
N LEU A 138 -12.07 13.30 3.02
CA LEU A 138 -12.44 13.44 4.43
C LEU A 138 -12.02 14.79 5.01
N PHE A 139 -10.83 15.27 4.65
CA PHE A 139 -10.36 16.59 5.06
C PHE A 139 -11.28 17.72 4.57
N LYS A 140 -11.70 17.67 3.30
CA LYS A 140 -12.63 18.63 2.70
C LYS A 140 -14.04 18.52 3.31
N GLU A 141 -14.49 17.32 3.62
CA GLU A 141 -15.73 17.08 4.36
C GLU A 141 -15.70 17.72 5.75
N GLY A 142 -14.53 17.68 6.42
CA GLY A 142 -14.32 18.40 7.67
C GLY A 142 -14.47 19.92 7.53
N ILE A 143 -13.94 20.50 6.46
CA ILE A 143 -14.10 21.93 6.16
C ILE A 143 -15.58 22.28 5.89
N LEU A 144 -16.25 21.46 5.08
CA LEU A 144 -17.68 21.65 4.79
C LEU A 144 -18.53 21.53 6.07
N TYR A 145 -18.22 20.54 6.92
CA TYR A 145 -18.91 20.34 8.18
C TYR A 145 -18.77 21.56 9.12
N GLU A 146 -17.56 22.05 9.29
CA GLU A 146 -17.28 23.25 10.11
C GLU A 146 -18.07 24.46 9.58
N LYS A 147 -18.14 24.62 8.27
CA LYS A 147 -18.88 25.72 7.63
C LYS A 147 -20.38 25.62 7.88
N VAL A 148 -20.96 24.41 7.76
CA VAL A 148 -22.41 24.18 7.90
C VAL A 148 -22.85 24.16 9.36
N LYS A 149 -22.06 23.55 10.25
CA LYS A 149 -22.42 23.34 11.65
C LYS A 149 -21.82 24.35 12.61
N GLY A 150 -20.82 25.14 12.18
CA GLY A 150 -20.10 26.08 13.05
C GLY A 150 -19.21 25.40 14.10
N VAL A 151 -18.98 24.08 13.99
CA VAL A 151 -18.17 23.28 14.91
C VAL A 151 -17.08 22.60 14.11
N LYS A 152 -15.82 22.77 14.53
CA LYS A 152 -14.68 22.10 13.93
C LYS A 152 -14.66 20.63 14.36
N PRO A 153 -14.86 19.69 13.45
CA PRO A 153 -14.87 18.28 13.80
C PRO A 153 -13.43 17.75 13.98
N LYS A 154 -13.27 16.71 14.79
CA LYS A 154 -12.14 15.80 14.68
C LYS A 154 -12.35 14.89 13.46
N LEU A 155 -11.27 14.43 12.86
CA LEU A 155 -11.31 13.51 11.73
C LEU A 155 -10.65 12.19 12.12
N ALA A 156 -11.13 11.06 11.62
CA ALA A 156 -10.54 9.76 11.86
C ALA A 156 -10.72 8.83 10.66
N ILE A 157 -9.73 7.96 10.41
CA ILE A 157 -9.80 6.94 9.37
C ILE A 157 -9.68 5.57 10.01
N ILE A 158 -10.56 4.65 9.62
CA ILE A 158 -10.58 3.28 10.08
C ILE A 158 -10.50 2.34 8.89
N SER A 159 -9.39 1.63 8.75
CA SER A 159 -9.15 0.73 7.63
C SER A 159 -8.08 -0.30 7.97
N PRO A 160 -8.25 -1.58 7.62
CA PRO A 160 -7.21 -2.59 7.75
C PRO A 160 -6.04 -2.36 6.79
N PHE A 161 -6.28 -1.68 5.67
CA PHE A 161 -5.27 -1.38 4.66
C PHE A 161 -5.27 0.10 4.28
N VAL A 162 -4.10 0.73 4.35
CA VAL A 162 -3.91 2.14 4.00
C VAL A 162 -2.65 2.25 3.17
N GLU A 163 -2.77 2.80 1.98
CA GLU A 163 -1.63 2.99 1.07
C GLU A 163 -0.55 3.91 1.67
N PRO A 164 0.71 3.74 1.28
CA PRO A 164 1.81 4.56 1.83
C PRO A 164 1.60 6.06 1.65
N ASP A 165 1.18 6.51 0.47
CA ASP A 165 0.90 7.91 0.16
C ASP A 165 -0.35 8.45 0.89
N ALA A 166 -1.34 7.60 1.14
CA ALA A 166 -2.48 7.94 1.99
C ALA A 166 -2.09 8.15 3.45
N LYS A 167 -1.12 7.38 3.97
CA LYS A 167 -0.58 7.58 5.32
C LYS A 167 0.17 8.90 5.45
N GLU A 168 0.96 9.25 4.44
CA GLU A 168 1.66 10.54 4.38
C GLU A 168 0.67 11.70 4.35
N GLU A 169 -0.37 11.62 3.52
CA GLU A 169 -1.42 12.63 3.42
C GLU A 169 -2.20 12.77 4.74
N ALA A 170 -2.56 11.65 5.40
CA ALA A 170 -3.23 11.66 6.69
C ALA A 170 -2.35 12.31 7.78
N ALA A 171 -1.06 11.99 7.80
CA ALA A 171 -0.10 12.61 8.72
C ALA A 171 0.05 14.11 8.48
N PHE A 172 0.07 14.54 7.21
CA PHE A 172 0.13 15.97 6.84
C PHE A 172 -1.07 16.75 7.37
N HIS A 173 -2.27 16.18 7.31
CA HIS A 173 -3.50 16.79 7.83
C HIS A 173 -3.75 16.51 9.32
N GLY A 174 -2.88 15.77 10.01
CA GLY A 174 -3.06 15.40 11.42
C GLY A 174 -4.25 14.46 11.66
N ILE A 175 -4.63 13.65 10.65
CA ILE A 175 -5.75 12.72 10.73
C ILE A 175 -5.24 11.37 11.27
N PRO A 176 -5.72 10.91 12.44
CA PRO A 176 -5.36 9.60 12.97
C PRO A 176 -5.93 8.47 12.11
N VAL A 177 -5.09 7.44 11.90
CA VAL A 177 -5.42 6.25 11.13
C VAL A 177 -5.38 5.02 12.02
N PHE A 178 -6.50 4.32 12.10
CA PHE A 178 -6.67 3.11 12.90
C PHE A 178 -6.70 1.87 11.98
N THR A 179 -5.61 1.12 11.96
CA THR A 179 -5.50 -0.13 11.16
C THR A 179 -5.87 -1.37 11.97
N ARG A 180 -5.91 -1.26 13.30
CA ARG A 180 -6.35 -2.30 14.23
C ARG A 180 -7.09 -1.64 15.37
N ILE A 181 -8.34 -2.03 15.57
CA ILE A 181 -9.10 -1.64 16.74
C ILE A 181 -9.19 -2.88 17.64
N SER A 182 -8.54 -2.83 18.80
CA SER A 182 -8.67 -3.87 19.83
C SER A 182 -9.58 -3.32 20.91
N LEU A 183 -10.70 -3.97 21.14
CA LEU A 183 -11.55 -3.71 22.29
C LEU A 183 -10.80 -4.19 23.55
N LYS A 184 -10.68 -3.34 24.55
CA LYS A 184 -10.11 -3.68 25.86
C LYS A 184 -11.13 -4.40 26.70
#